data_9d40ce7a0018e584891c03a11a4304ee
#
_entry.id   9d40ce7a0018e584891c03a11a4304ee
#
_cell.length_a   1.000
_cell.length_b   1.000
_cell.length_c   1.000
_cell.angle_alpha   90.00
_cell.angle_beta   90.00
_cell.angle_gamma   90.00
#
_symmetry.space_group_name_H-M   'P 1'
#
loop_
_entity.id
_entity.type
_entity.pdbx_description
1 polymer ?
#
loop_
_entity_poly.entity_id
_entity_poly.type
_entity_poly.pdbx_seq_one_letter_code
_entity_poly.pdbx_strand_id
1 'polypeptide(L)'
;MRILIVTQTFPPRLGGMQSVMSSLALKFSKRYSTIVFPDHFLPQDHYLRNSSIQYNFTNYPKIIRSLIKKNKINEILKNDDVIICDSWKSLKAIPKNNNKVIMLAHGQELLSKSNQKKFIKLVGKVTNIIPNSNFTKDLIVNISYSLKSKIKIIPPTYEISDDKFNIKKNRTINKKIHLITISRLEERKGFIPLIKALKILLDNEKINCFEWSIYGKGEFKKDIENSIIDNQLTKFVKLKGFINDKKKHDVLMNSDLFLMPSYQVNNSIEGFGISYIEAAKYGIPSISGIEGGVKDAVINKKSGWNVNPLDEKKLVKVLFTAITNHTLRKRFGENARKLFVEEFASEKVFGKLMGIVKSSF
;
A
#
# COMPACT_ATOMS: atom_id res chain seq x y z
N MET A 1 -8.71 28.26 6.67
CA MET A 1 -8.58 27.00 5.88
C MET A 1 -8.77 25.81 6.81
N ARG A 2 -9.75 24.96 6.54
CA ARG A 2 -9.97 23.66 7.17
C ARG A 2 -9.68 22.56 6.14
N ILE A 3 -9.44 21.33 6.61
CA ILE A 3 -9.24 20.16 5.76
C ILE A 3 -10.44 19.23 5.91
N LEU A 4 -11.15 18.98 4.84
CA LEU A 4 -12.26 18.03 4.79
C LEU A 4 -11.78 16.75 4.10
N ILE A 5 -11.79 15.63 4.81
CA ILE A 5 -11.38 14.32 4.26
C ILE A 5 -12.61 13.48 3.98
N VAL A 6 -12.88 13.23 2.70
CA VAL A 6 -14.03 12.46 2.22
C VAL A 6 -13.55 11.08 1.81
N THR A 7 -13.89 10.03 2.56
CA THR A 7 -13.27 8.72 2.39
C THR A 7 -14.26 7.57 2.51
N GLN A 8 -14.00 6.50 1.75
CA GLN A 8 -14.62 5.17 1.87
C GLN A 8 -13.63 4.17 2.52
N THR A 9 -12.33 4.53 2.52
CA THR A 9 -11.22 3.70 3.02
C THR A 9 -10.67 4.29 4.31
N PHE A 10 -11.36 4.04 5.42
CA PHE A 10 -10.99 4.53 6.75
C PHE A 10 -11.19 3.43 7.81
N PRO A 11 -10.48 3.45 8.95
CA PRO A 11 -10.80 2.56 10.05
C PRO A 11 -12.30 2.58 10.42
N PRO A 12 -12.87 1.50 11.01
CA PRO A 12 -12.18 0.32 11.58
C PRO A 12 -11.80 -0.76 10.55
N ARG A 13 -12.07 -0.57 9.27
CA ARG A 13 -11.62 -1.50 8.25
C ARG A 13 -10.10 -1.54 8.21
N LEU A 14 -9.54 -2.74 8.02
CA LEU A 14 -8.10 -2.95 7.96
C LEU A 14 -7.61 -2.96 6.51
N GLY A 15 -6.45 -2.36 6.27
CA GLY A 15 -5.79 -2.35 4.96
C GLY A 15 -4.85 -1.17 4.80
N GLY A 16 -3.97 -1.24 3.80
CA GLY A 16 -2.96 -0.20 3.57
C GLY A 16 -3.56 1.19 3.33
N MET A 17 -4.65 1.27 2.56
CA MET A 17 -5.30 2.56 2.29
C MET A 17 -5.97 3.17 3.52
N GLN A 18 -6.55 2.34 4.38
CA GLN A 18 -7.13 2.76 5.64
C GLN A 18 -6.05 3.38 6.54
N SER A 19 -4.89 2.74 6.62
CA SER A 19 -3.73 3.27 7.36
C SER A 19 -3.22 4.58 6.76
N VAL A 20 -3.14 4.70 5.43
CA VAL A 20 -2.75 5.96 4.76
C VAL A 20 -3.73 7.09 5.09
N MET A 21 -5.04 6.85 4.96
CA MET A 21 -6.05 7.90 5.19
C MET A 21 -6.11 8.33 6.65
N SER A 22 -5.99 7.41 7.61
CA SER A 22 -5.95 7.74 9.03
C SER A 22 -4.67 8.49 9.42
N SER A 23 -3.51 8.10 8.89
CA SER A 23 -2.24 8.82 9.09
C SER A 23 -2.30 10.25 8.55
N LEU A 24 -2.84 10.43 7.34
CA LEU A 24 -3.05 11.77 6.77
C LEU A 24 -3.97 12.62 7.64
N ALA A 25 -5.11 12.06 8.09
CA ALA A 25 -6.04 12.75 8.96
C ALA A 25 -5.38 13.23 10.27
N LEU A 26 -4.61 12.35 10.93
CA LEU A 26 -3.85 12.68 12.12
C LEU A 26 -2.81 13.79 11.88
N LYS A 27 -2.08 13.75 10.77
CA LYS A 27 -1.08 14.77 10.45
C LYS A 27 -1.71 16.12 10.13
N PHE A 28 -2.82 16.11 9.42
CA PHE A 28 -3.56 17.36 9.18
C PHE A 28 -4.13 17.93 10.47
N SER A 29 -4.70 17.11 11.35
CA SER A 29 -5.32 17.58 12.59
C SER A 29 -4.34 18.23 13.58
N LYS A 30 -3.04 17.95 13.44
CA LYS A 30 -1.99 18.65 14.21
C LYS A 30 -1.75 20.10 13.77
N ARG A 31 -2.23 20.50 12.58
CA ARG A 31 -1.94 21.81 11.98
C ARG A 31 -3.18 22.57 11.51
N TYR A 32 -4.29 21.87 11.28
CA TYR A 32 -5.52 22.43 10.72
C TYR A 32 -6.75 21.82 11.39
N SER A 33 -7.81 22.59 11.51
CA SER A 33 -9.13 22.02 11.82
C SER A 33 -9.46 20.98 10.73
N THR A 34 -9.60 19.73 11.14
CA THR A 34 -9.74 18.59 10.24
C THR A 34 -11.05 17.86 10.50
N ILE A 35 -11.87 17.72 9.46
CA ILE A 35 -13.16 17.04 9.52
C ILE A 35 -13.10 15.83 8.59
N VAL A 36 -13.39 14.64 9.13
CA VAL A 36 -13.39 13.40 8.34
C VAL A 36 -14.81 12.90 8.16
N PHE A 37 -15.15 12.56 6.92
CA PHE A 37 -16.42 11.96 6.50
C PHE A 37 -16.21 10.48 6.15
N PRO A 38 -16.08 9.57 7.13
CA PRO A 38 -15.88 8.16 6.86
C PRO A 38 -17.20 7.44 6.61
N ASP A 39 -17.14 6.25 6.01
CA ASP A 39 -18.30 5.39 5.73
C ASP A 39 -18.80 4.62 6.96
N HIS A 40 -17.98 4.44 7.98
CA HIS A 40 -18.26 3.59 9.13
C HIS A 40 -17.93 4.30 10.45
N PHE A 41 -18.63 3.92 11.53
CA PHE A 41 -18.29 4.36 12.87
C PHE A 41 -16.95 3.77 13.31
N LEU A 42 -16.21 4.56 14.10
CA LEU A 42 -15.06 4.08 14.85
C LEU A 42 -15.53 3.44 16.16
N PRO A 43 -14.95 2.31 16.61
CA PRO A 43 -15.14 1.78 17.95
C PRO A 43 -14.87 2.85 19.02
N GLN A 44 -15.48 2.72 20.20
CA GLN A 44 -15.33 3.73 21.26
C GLN A 44 -13.89 3.84 21.77
N ASP A 45 -13.20 2.73 21.86
CA ASP A 45 -11.80 2.58 22.29
C ASP A 45 -10.77 2.84 21.19
N HIS A 46 -11.22 3.17 19.97
CA HIS A 46 -10.27 3.38 18.86
C HIS A 46 -9.42 4.64 19.08
N TYR A 47 -8.10 4.52 19.01
CA TYR A 47 -7.12 5.58 19.29
C TYR A 47 -7.37 6.90 18.54
N LEU A 48 -7.95 6.85 17.36
CA LEU A 48 -8.30 8.05 16.58
C LEU A 48 -9.37 8.93 17.26
N ARG A 49 -10.17 8.40 18.18
CA ARG A 49 -11.15 9.20 18.91
C ARG A 49 -10.52 10.18 19.89
N ASN A 50 -9.31 9.88 20.34
CA ASN A 50 -8.53 10.75 21.23
C ASN A 50 -7.77 11.86 20.48
N SER A 51 -7.97 11.97 19.16
CA SER A 51 -7.36 13.01 18.34
C SER A 51 -8.25 14.25 18.22
N SER A 52 -7.69 15.37 17.77
CA SER A 52 -8.41 16.61 17.47
C SER A 52 -9.25 16.55 16.17
N ILE A 53 -9.43 15.36 15.59
CA ILE A 53 -10.21 15.15 14.38
C ILE A 53 -11.70 15.20 14.71
N GLN A 54 -12.45 15.99 13.96
CA GLN A 54 -13.92 15.96 13.97
C GLN A 54 -14.43 14.91 13.00
N TYR A 55 -15.37 14.06 13.45
CA TYR A 55 -15.92 12.99 12.61
C TYR A 55 -17.38 13.24 12.28
N ASN A 56 -17.69 13.21 10.99
CA ASN A 56 -19.06 13.24 10.48
C ASN A 56 -19.38 11.89 9.83
N PHE A 57 -19.75 10.92 10.65
CA PHE A 57 -19.98 9.54 10.21
C PHE A 57 -21.19 9.42 9.26
N THR A 58 -21.06 8.54 8.26
CA THR A 58 -22.09 8.27 7.25
C THR A 58 -22.38 6.77 7.12
N ASN A 59 -22.66 6.13 8.25
CA ASN A 59 -22.97 4.69 8.32
C ASN A 59 -24.41 4.40 7.86
N TYR A 60 -24.65 4.60 6.58
CA TYR A 60 -25.93 4.37 5.91
C TYR A 60 -25.79 3.28 4.82
N PRO A 61 -26.89 2.72 4.30
CA PRO A 61 -26.86 1.82 3.16
C PRO A 61 -26.07 2.41 1.99
N LYS A 62 -25.32 1.58 1.27
CA LYS A 62 -24.37 2.01 0.24
C LYS A 62 -25.00 2.87 -0.85
N ILE A 63 -26.29 2.63 -1.18
CA ILE A 63 -27.02 3.32 -2.24
C ILE A 63 -27.21 4.81 -1.93
N ILE A 64 -27.60 5.16 -0.71
CA ILE A 64 -27.91 6.54 -0.28
C ILE A 64 -26.74 7.25 0.36
N ARG A 65 -25.72 6.52 0.79
CA ARG A 65 -24.58 7.05 1.56
C ARG A 65 -23.89 8.24 0.93
N SER A 66 -23.64 8.18 -0.39
CA SER A 66 -22.98 9.29 -1.09
C SER A 66 -23.83 10.55 -1.13
N LEU A 67 -25.15 10.41 -1.20
CA LEU A 67 -26.08 11.53 -1.19
C LEU A 67 -26.14 12.19 0.20
N ILE A 68 -26.31 11.40 1.26
CA ILE A 68 -26.32 11.90 2.64
C ILE A 68 -25.00 12.57 2.97
N LYS A 69 -23.87 11.94 2.59
CA LYS A 69 -22.54 12.52 2.79
C LYS A 69 -22.43 13.87 2.04
N LYS A 70 -22.94 13.96 0.82
CA LYS A 70 -22.96 15.21 0.05
C LYS A 70 -23.73 16.32 0.74
N ASN A 71 -24.94 16.02 1.27
CA ASN A 71 -25.74 17.00 1.99
C ASN A 71 -25.01 17.49 3.24
N LYS A 72 -24.48 16.59 4.06
CA LYS A 72 -23.70 16.95 5.26
C LYS A 72 -22.45 17.80 4.94
N ILE A 73 -21.77 17.54 3.82
CA ILE A 73 -20.64 18.37 3.38
C ILE A 73 -21.15 19.76 2.97
N ASN A 74 -22.22 19.82 2.20
CA ASN A 74 -22.79 21.07 1.69
C ASN A 74 -23.25 22.01 2.82
N GLU A 75 -23.79 21.46 3.92
CA GLU A 75 -24.25 22.22 5.10
C GLU A 75 -23.10 22.93 5.81
N ILE A 76 -21.88 22.38 5.80
CA ILE A 76 -20.76 22.93 6.58
C ILE A 76 -19.65 23.54 5.73
N LEU A 77 -19.67 23.33 4.39
CA LEU A 77 -18.59 23.73 3.49
C LEU A 77 -18.41 25.26 3.47
N LYS A 78 -17.15 25.70 3.60
CA LYS A 78 -16.73 27.10 3.51
C LYS A 78 -15.82 27.30 2.30
N ASN A 79 -15.78 28.51 1.76
CA ASN A 79 -15.04 28.82 0.52
C ASN A 79 -13.52 28.55 0.61
N ASP A 80 -12.92 28.65 1.83
CA ASP A 80 -11.50 28.42 2.07
C ASP A 80 -11.14 26.98 2.46
N ASP A 81 -12.12 26.07 2.45
CA ASP A 81 -11.88 24.66 2.77
C ASP A 81 -11.16 23.94 1.63
N VAL A 82 -10.24 23.03 2.00
CA VAL A 82 -9.60 22.10 1.06
C VAL A 82 -10.18 20.70 1.27
N ILE A 83 -10.66 20.10 0.20
CA ILE A 83 -11.27 18.77 0.22
C ILE A 83 -10.24 17.75 -0.29
N ILE A 84 -9.99 16.70 0.51
CA ILE A 84 -9.14 15.58 0.13
C ILE A 84 -10.00 14.32 0.07
N CYS A 85 -9.98 13.61 -1.05
CA CYS A 85 -10.71 12.36 -1.17
C CYS A 85 -9.78 11.17 -1.51
N ASP A 86 -10.13 9.99 -0.98
CA ASP A 86 -9.35 8.78 -1.09
C ASP A 86 -9.38 8.14 -2.49
N SER A 87 -10.37 8.48 -3.30
CA SER A 87 -10.51 7.93 -4.65
C SER A 87 -11.58 8.69 -5.45
N TRP A 88 -11.64 8.44 -6.77
CA TRP A 88 -12.68 8.97 -7.62
C TRP A 88 -14.11 8.59 -7.18
N LYS A 89 -14.27 7.48 -6.47
CA LYS A 89 -15.58 7.03 -5.98
C LYS A 89 -16.14 7.98 -4.93
N SER A 90 -15.27 8.58 -4.12
CA SER A 90 -15.65 9.59 -3.12
C SER A 90 -16.04 10.92 -3.70
N LEU A 91 -15.68 11.23 -4.96
CA LEU A 91 -16.13 12.44 -5.68
C LEU A 91 -17.65 12.55 -5.81
N LYS A 92 -18.38 11.42 -5.76
CA LYS A 92 -19.85 11.41 -5.76
C LYS A 92 -20.45 12.18 -4.58
N ALA A 93 -19.73 12.16 -3.45
CA ALA A 93 -20.16 12.82 -2.23
C ALA A 93 -19.71 14.29 -2.12
N ILE A 94 -18.96 14.81 -3.10
CA ILE A 94 -18.51 16.20 -3.11
C ILE A 94 -19.55 17.04 -3.89
N PRO A 95 -20.13 18.09 -3.28
CA PRO A 95 -21.03 19.01 -3.97
C PRO A 95 -20.30 19.75 -5.11
N LYS A 96 -21.03 20.41 -6.01
CA LYS A 96 -20.45 21.41 -6.91
C LYS A 96 -20.03 22.62 -6.08
N ASN A 97 -18.79 23.03 -6.20
CA ASN A 97 -18.19 24.13 -5.44
C ASN A 97 -16.92 24.62 -6.16
N ASN A 98 -16.36 25.72 -5.69
CA ASN A 98 -15.09 26.28 -6.17
C ASN A 98 -13.92 25.95 -5.24
N ASN A 99 -14.09 25.06 -4.27
CA ASN A 99 -13.05 24.67 -3.36
C ASN A 99 -11.95 23.85 -4.06
N LYS A 100 -10.77 23.88 -3.49
CA LYS A 100 -9.68 23.00 -3.91
C LYS A 100 -10.01 21.56 -3.57
N VAL A 101 -10.11 20.69 -4.59
CA VAL A 101 -10.39 19.27 -4.45
C VAL A 101 -9.16 18.46 -4.87
N ILE A 102 -8.55 17.77 -3.92
CA ILE A 102 -7.39 16.89 -4.12
C ILE A 102 -7.87 15.44 -4.06
N MET A 103 -7.64 14.69 -5.13
CA MET A 103 -8.04 13.29 -5.23
C MET A 103 -6.83 12.38 -5.22
N LEU A 104 -6.79 11.41 -4.29
CA LEU A 104 -5.84 10.32 -4.34
C LEU A 104 -6.29 9.27 -5.38
N ALA A 105 -5.34 8.62 -6.04
CA ALA A 105 -5.60 7.58 -7.01
C ALA A 105 -4.62 6.40 -6.81
N HIS A 106 -5.15 5.16 -6.91
CA HIS A 106 -4.44 3.95 -6.51
C HIS A 106 -4.24 2.95 -7.65
N GLY A 107 -4.83 3.21 -8.83
CA GLY A 107 -4.68 2.44 -10.06
C GLY A 107 -5.75 1.36 -10.24
N GLN A 108 -5.84 0.41 -9.32
CA GLN A 108 -6.73 -0.75 -9.45
C GLN A 108 -8.19 -0.36 -9.70
N GLU A 109 -8.68 0.71 -9.09
CA GLU A 109 -10.05 1.20 -9.25
C GLU A 109 -10.36 1.81 -10.62
N LEU A 110 -9.33 2.03 -11.45
CA LEU A 110 -9.43 2.61 -12.81
C LEU A 110 -9.20 1.60 -13.94
N LEU A 111 -8.96 0.32 -13.63
CA LEU A 111 -8.65 -0.69 -14.65
C LEU A 111 -9.85 -1.03 -15.55
N SER A 112 -11.07 -1.07 -15.01
CA SER A 112 -12.24 -1.41 -15.82
C SER A 112 -12.76 -0.23 -16.63
N LYS A 113 -13.14 -0.47 -17.90
CA LYS A 113 -13.72 0.55 -18.79
C LYS A 113 -14.98 1.22 -18.19
N SER A 114 -15.80 0.45 -17.45
CA SER A 114 -16.98 0.99 -16.76
C SER A 114 -16.60 2.03 -15.69
N ASN A 115 -15.54 1.75 -14.90
CA ASN A 115 -15.05 2.69 -13.92
C ASN A 115 -14.41 3.93 -14.56
N GLN A 116 -13.69 3.76 -15.67
CA GLN A 116 -13.08 4.87 -16.42
C GLN A 116 -14.16 5.86 -16.92
N LYS A 117 -15.26 5.35 -17.49
CA LYS A 117 -16.40 6.19 -17.91
C LYS A 117 -17.01 6.98 -16.74
N LYS A 118 -17.15 6.35 -15.56
CA LYS A 118 -17.67 7.01 -14.35
C LYS A 118 -16.68 8.04 -13.78
N PHE A 119 -15.39 7.72 -13.80
CA PHE A 119 -14.31 8.62 -13.37
C PHE A 119 -14.31 9.92 -14.20
N ILE A 120 -14.35 9.83 -15.54
CA ILE A 120 -14.36 10.99 -16.42
C ILE A 120 -15.54 11.92 -16.11
N LYS A 121 -16.73 11.37 -15.82
CA LYS A 121 -17.92 12.19 -15.47
C LYS A 121 -17.76 12.97 -14.16
N LEU A 122 -16.88 12.53 -13.26
CA LEU A 122 -16.75 13.11 -11.93
C LEU A 122 -15.46 13.94 -11.75
N VAL A 123 -14.42 13.63 -12.52
CA VAL A 123 -13.07 14.21 -12.33
C VAL A 123 -12.99 15.70 -12.65
N GLY A 124 -14.00 16.25 -13.36
CA GLY A 124 -14.09 17.71 -13.61
C GLY A 124 -14.05 18.56 -12.33
N LYS A 125 -14.51 18.02 -11.19
CA LYS A 125 -14.49 18.68 -9.89
C LYS A 125 -13.08 18.79 -9.26
N VAL A 126 -12.10 18.04 -9.79
CA VAL A 126 -10.80 17.85 -9.16
C VAL A 126 -9.82 18.92 -9.62
N THR A 127 -9.18 19.57 -8.65
CA THR A 127 -8.08 20.52 -8.88
C THR A 127 -6.77 19.79 -9.10
N ASN A 128 -6.45 18.82 -8.21
CA ASN A 128 -5.23 18.03 -8.29
C ASN A 128 -5.52 16.53 -8.13
N ILE A 129 -4.88 15.73 -8.95
CA ILE A 129 -4.91 14.25 -8.89
C ILE A 129 -3.56 13.77 -8.39
N ILE A 130 -3.58 12.92 -7.35
CA ILE A 130 -2.41 12.39 -6.70
C ILE A 130 -2.34 10.88 -6.92
N PRO A 131 -1.78 10.41 -8.05
CA PRO A 131 -1.51 8.99 -8.23
C PRO A 131 -0.38 8.54 -7.29
N ASN A 132 -0.52 7.31 -6.79
CA ASN A 132 0.42 6.69 -5.88
C ASN A 132 1.69 6.13 -6.57
N SER A 133 1.71 6.10 -7.91
CA SER A 133 2.78 5.52 -8.72
C SER A 133 2.81 6.09 -10.15
N ASN A 134 3.93 5.89 -10.86
CA ASN A 134 4.01 6.18 -12.28
C ASN A 134 3.00 5.35 -13.09
N PHE A 135 2.81 4.07 -12.75
CA PHE A 135 1.79 3.22 -13.36
C PHE A 135 0.39 3.87 -13.26
N THR A 136 0.00 4.32 -12.08
CA THR A 136 -1.32 4.95 -11.87
C THR A 136 -1.43 6.28 -12.61
N LYS A 137 -0.34 7.08 -12.67
CA LYS A 137 -0.27 8.31 -13.49
C LYS A 137 -0.52 7.98 -14.96
N ASP A 138 0.23 7.01 -15.50
CA ASP A 138 0.15 6.67 -16.92
C ASP A 138 -1.24 6.12 -17.28
N LEU A 139 -1.84 5.32 -16.39
CA LEU A 139 -3.22 4.86 -16.53
C LEU A 139 -4.22 6.03 -16.63
N ILE A 140 -4.08 7.07 -15.78
CA ILE A 140 -4.96 8.24 -15.81
C ILE A 140 -4.75 9.06 -17.08
N VAL A 141 -3.51 9.26 -17.51
CA VAL A 141 -3.17 9.98 -18.74
C VAL A 141 -3.72 9.25 -19.97
N ASN A 142 -3.65 7.91 -19.99
CA ASN A 142 -4.22 7.09 -21.07
C ASN A 142 -5.76 7.14 -21.09
N ILE A 143 -6.41 7.33 -19.94
CA ILE A 143 -7.88 7.53 -19.88
C ILE A 143 -8.24 8.90 -20.43
N SER A 144 -7.49 9.95 -20.09
CA SER A 144 -7.67 11.31 -20.60
C SER A 144 -6.40 12.13 -20.47
N TYR A 145 -5.80 12.48 -21.61
CA TYR A 145 -4.58 13.27 -21.69
C TYR A 145 -4.72 14.67 -21.05
N SER A 146 -5.92 15.28 -21.15
CA SER A 146 -6.21 16.60 -20.58
C SER A 146 -6.02 16.68 -19.05
N LEU A 147 -6.01 15.52 -18.36
CA LEU A 147 -5.78 15.46 -16.92
C LEU A 147 -4.31 15.59 -16.54
N LYS A 148 -3.37 15.50 -17.49
CA LYS A 148 -1.92 15.49 -17.24
C LYS A 148 -1.45 16.70 -16.41
N SER A 149 -1.98 17.89 -16.68
CA SER A 149 -1.64 19.13 -15.96
C SER A 149 -2.05 19.11 -14.48
N LYS A 150 -3.07 18.36 -14.13
CA LYS A 150 -3.57 18.22 -12.75
C LYS A 150 -2.82 17.16 -11.93
N ILE A 151 -1.93 16.37 -12.54
CA ILE A 151 -1.30 15.22 -11.89
C ILE A 151 -0.01 15.62 -11.16
N LYS A 152 0.08 15.20 -9.90
CA LYS A 152 1.28 15.25 -9.07
C LYS A 152 1.48 13.90 -8.38
N ILE A 153 2.55 13.17 -8.72
CA ILE A 153 2.80 11.85 -8.11
C ILE A 153 3.27 12.05 -6.68
N ILE A 154 2.57 11.41 -5.75
CA ILE A 154 2.99 11.30 -4.35
C ILE A 154 2.80 9.84 -3.94
N PRO A 155 3.89 9.11 -3.62
CA PRO A 155 3.78 7.73 -3.18
C PRO A 155 3.04 7.65 -1.83
N PRO A 156 2.46 6.50 -1.49
CA PRO A 156 1.90 6.30 -0.16
C PRO A 156 3.03 6.25 0.88
N THR A 157 2.67 6.53 2.11
CA THR A 157 3.58 6.36 3.25
C THR A 157 3.11 5.23 4.15
N TYR A 158 4.01 4.73 4.97
CA TYR A 158 3.71 3.82 6.05
C TYR A 158 4.32 4.36 7.35
N GLU A 159 3.47 4.59 8.33
CA GLU A 159 3.86 5.06 9.66
C GLU A 159 3.22 4.16 10.72
N ILE A 160 4.02 3.73 11.69
CA ILE A 160 3.52 3.24 12.97
C ILE A 160 3.70 4.41 13.95
N SER A 161 2.69 4.69 14.78
CA SER A 161 2.82 5.63 15.91
C SER A 161 4.05 5.25 16.74
N ASP A 162 4.91 6.23 17.04
CA ASP A 162 6.15 6.10 17.81
C ASP A 162 7.42 5.66 17.04
N ASP A 163 7.77 6.43 16.02
CA ASP A 163 8.94 6.19 15.17
C ASP A 163 10.30 6.64 15.74
N LYS A 164 10.53 6.47 17.03
CA LYS A 164 11.89 6.56 17.61
C LYS A 164 12.64 5.23 17.55
N PHE A 165 12.39 4.41 16.52
CA PHE A 165 13.09 3.13 16.39
C PHE A 165 14.49 3.31 15.80
N ASN A 166 15.49 3.31 16.69
CA ASN A 166 16.85 2.94 16.33
C ASN A 166 16.84 1.47 15.89
N ILE A 167 16.74 1.25 14.57
CA ILE A 167 16.83 -0.09 13.98
C ILE A 167 18.30 -0.54 14.05
N LYS A 168 18.79 -0.83 15.24
CA LYS A 168 20.05 -1.56 15.41
C LYS A 168 19.76 -3.02 15.10
N LYS A 169 19.98 -3.42 13.87
CA LYS A 169 20.05 -4.84 13.51
C LYS A 169 21.41 -5.39 13.95
N ASN A 170 21.56 -5.75 15.21
CA ASN A 170 22.57 -6.72 15.61
C ASN A 170 22.10 -8.09 15.14
N ARG A 171 22.12 -8.32 13.83
CA ARG A 171 21.84 -9.65 13.30
C ARG A 171 23.09 -10.49 13.48
N THR A 172 23.05 -11.43 14.41
CA THR A 172 23.86 -12.64 14.34
C THR A 172 23.63 -13.26 12.96
N ILE A 173 24.70 -13.71 12.30
CA ILE A 173 24.60 -14.45 11.04
C ILE A 173 23.88 -15.76 11.37
N ASN A 174 22.56 -15.74 11.32
CA ASN A 174 21.76 -16.92 11.55
C ASN A 174 22.01 -17.91 10.40
N LYS A 175 22.18 -19.19 10.74
CA LYS A 175 22.27 -20.27 9.77
C LYS A 175 21.03 -20.38 8.86
N LYS A 176 19.92 -19.74 9.22
CA LYS A 176 18.62 -19.83 8.53
C LYS A 176 18.14 -18.44 8.10
N ILE A 177 17.72 -18.34 6.85
CA ILE A 177 17.20 -17.10 6.26
C ILE A 177 15.69 -17.00 6.51
N HIS A 178 15.24 -15.91 7.12
CA HIS A 178 13.83 -15.66 7.39
C HIS A 178 13.19 -14.87 6.23
N LEU A 179 12.41 -15.60 5.42
CA LEU A 179 11.59 -15.05 4.35
C LEU A 179 10.24 -14.64 4.91
N ILE A 180 9.69 -13.53 4.44
CA ILE A 180 8.41 -13.03 4.94
C ILE A 180 7.52 -12.52 3.81
N THR A 181 6.21 -12.76 3.95
CA THR A 181 5.16 -12.07 3.20
C THR A 181 4.10 -11.56 4.16
N ILE A 182 3.71 -10.30 4.04
CA ILE A 182 2.58 -9.70 4.75
C ILE A 182 1.66 -9.08 3.71
N SER A 183 0.54 -9.73 3.41
CA SER A 183 -0.39 -9.25 2.39
C SER A 183 -1.77 -9.90 2.52
N ARG A 184 -2.76 -9.42 1.76
CA ARG A 184 -3.96 -10.20 1.51
C ARG A 184 -3.59 -11.48 0.77
N LEU A 185 -4.22 -12.60 1.12
CA LEU A 185 -4.00 -13.87 0.43
C LEU A 185 -4.88 -13.89 -0.83
N GLU A 186 -4.30 -13.38 -1.92
CA GLU A 186 -4.89 -13.29 -3.25
C GLU A 186 -3.94 -13.94 -4.27
N GLU A 187 -4.47 -14.58 -5.30
CA GLU A 187 -3.70 -15.25 -6.34
C GLU A 187 -2.57 -14.38 -6.90
N ARG A 188 -2.91 -13.14 -7.26
CA ARG A 188 -1.98 -12.17 -7.86
C ARG A 188 -0.74 -11.81 -7.01
N LYS A 189 -0.66 -12.28 -5.76
CA LYS A 189 0.49 -12.03 -4.88
C LYS A 189 1.67 -12.97 -5.12
N GLY A 190 1.51 -13.96 -6.00
CA GLY A 190 2.59 -14.82 -6.47
C GLY A 190 2.96 -15.95 -5.52
N PHE A 191 2.05 -16.39 -4.62
CA PHE A 191 2.32 -17.46 -3.66
C PHE A 191 2.64 -18.79 -4.33
N ILE A 192 1.80 -19.25 -5.27
CA ILE A 192 2.00 -20.56 -5.91
C ILE A 192 3.30 -20.61 -6.73
N PRO A 193 3.63 -19.62 -7.57
CA PRO A 193 4.93 -19.58 -8.22
C PRO A 193 6.12 -19.63 -7.24
N LEU A 194 6.04 -18.91 -6.11
CA LEU A 194 7.08 -18.93 -5.07
C LEU A 194 7.23 -20.31 -4.43
N ILE A 195 6.12 -20.99 -4.09
CA ILE A 195 6.13 -22.33 -3.50
C ILE A 195 6.83 -23.32 -4.45
N LYS A 196 6.45 -23.31 -5.73
CA LYS A 196 7.07 -24.18 -6.76
C LYS A 196 8.56 -23.87 -6.91
N ALA A 197 8.93 -22.61 -7.02
CA ALA A 197 10.32 -22.19 -7.16
C ALA A 197 11.18 -22.56 -5.92
N LEU A 198 10.64 -22.46 -4.70
CA LEU A 198 11.32 -22.90 -3.48
C LEU A 198 11.47 -24.41 -3.41
N LYS A 199 10.49 -25.18 -3.95
CA LYS A 199 10.61 -26.65 -4.08
C LYS A 199 11.76 -27.02 -5.02
N ILE A 200 11.88 -26.36 -6.16
CA ILE A 200 12.98 -26.58 -7.11
C ILE A 200 14.34 -26.30 -6.44
N LEU A 201 14.45 -25.21 -5.66
CA LEU A 201 15.68 -24.90 -4.93
C LEU A 201 16.02 -25.94 -3.87
N LEU A 202 15.02 -26.46 -3.18
CA LEU A 202 15.22 -27.52 -2.19
C LEU A 202 15.72 -28.82 -2.83
N ASP A 203 15.12 -29.23 -3.96
CA ASP A 203 15.42 -30.52 -4.61
C ASP A 203 16.72 -30.49 -5.40
N ASN A 204 16.92 -29.48 -6.24
CA ASN A 204 18.02 -29.43 -7.19
C ASN A 204 19.28 -28.77 -6.58
N GLU A 205 19.11 -27.67 -5.86
CA GLU A 205 20.23 -26.90 -5.31
C GLU A 205 20.50 -27.26 -3.83
N LYS A 206 19.66 -28.14 -3.25
CA LYS A 206 19.72 -28.54 -1.84
C LYS A 206 19.76 -27.36 -0.86
N ILE A 207 19.09 -26.25 -1.23
CA ILE A 207 18.97 -25.05 -0.41
C ILE A 207 17.86 -25.29 0.62
N ASN A 208 18.24 -25.57 1.85
CA ASN A 208 17.33 -25.84 2.99
C ASN A 208 17.49 -24.86 4.16
N CYS A 209 18.30 -23.82 3.98
CA CYS A 209 18.63 -22.85 5.02
C CYS A 209 17.63 -21.67 5.09
N PHE A 210 16.34 -21.88 4.78
CA PHE A 210 15.32 -20.85 4.84
C PHE A 210 14.10 -21.27 5.65
N GLU A 211 13.35 -20.27 6.09
CA GLU A 211 12.00 -20.42 6.62
C GLU A 211 11.14 -19.27 6.08
N TRP A 212 9.97 -19.58 5.51
CA TRP A 212 9.05 -18.57 4.98
C TRP A 212 7.78 -18.47 5.83
N SER A 213 7.58 -17.31 6.45
CA SER A 213 6.38 -16.97 7.21
C SER A 213 5.45 -16.10 6.39
N ILE A 214 4.20 -16.56 6.19
CA ILE A 214 3.17 -15.87 5.43
C ILE A 214 2.10 -15.35 6.39
N TYR A 215 1.93 -14.04 6.43
CA TYR A 215 0.91 -13.37 7.23
C TYR A 215 -0.15 -12.74 6.35
N GLY A 216 -1.42 -12.98 6.70
CA GLY A 216 -2.56 -12.39 6.02
C GLY A 216 -3.84 -13.20 6.11
N LYS A 217 -4.88 -12.66 5.50
CA LYS A 217 -6.19 -13.30 5.29
C LYS A 217 -6.59 -13.09 3.83
N GLY A 218 -7.38 -14.01 3.28
CA GLY A 218 -7.91 -13.90 1.91
C GLY A 218 -8.49 -15.22 1.43
N GLU A 219 -9.21 -15.15 0.33
CA GLU A 219 -9.89 -16.28 -0.29
C GLU A 219 -8.92 -17.36 -0.78
N PHE A 220 -7.70 -16.97 -1.17
CA PHE A 220 -6.68 -17.87 -1.71
C PHE A 220 -5.92 -18.68 -0.64
N LYS A 221 -6.41 -18.67 0.61
CA LYS A 221 -5.75 -19.36 1.74
C LYS A 221 -5.64 -20.86 1.50
N LYS A 222 -6.74 -21.50 1.09
CA LYS A 222 -6.79 -22.95 0.85
C LYS A 222 -5.82 -23.39 -0.25
N ASP A 223 -5.76 -22.65 -1.34
CA ASP A 223 -4.86 -22.94 -2.48
C ASP A 223 -3.40 -22.89 -2.05
N ILE A 224 -3.04 -21.91 -1.20
CA ILE A 224 -1.69 -21.81 -0.64
C ILE A 224 -1.40 -23.01 0.28
N GLU A 225 -2.32 -23.39 1.19
CA GLU A 225 -2.17 -24.53 2.09
C GLU A 225 -1.98 -25.84 1.31
N ASN A 226 -2.84 -26.10 0.33
CA ASN A 226 -2.73 -27.27 -0.54
C ASN A 226 -1.38 -27.28 -1.28
N SER A 227 -1.00 -26.17 -1.89
CA SER A 227 0.26 -26.08 -2.61
C SER A 227 1.49 -26.33 -1.72
N ILE A 228 1.48 -25.88 -0.46
CA ILE A 228 2.55 -26.17 0.51
C ILE A 228 2.64 -27.68 0.80
N ILE A 229 1.49 -28.35 0.95
CA ILE A 229 1.42 -29.79 1.22
C ILE A 229 1.90 -30.58 0.00
N ASP A 230 1.33 -30.31 -1.17
CA ASP A 230 1.63 -31.00 -2.43
C ASP A 230 3.12 -30.89 -2.81
N ASN A 231 3.75 -29.75 -2.49
CA ASN A 231 5.18 -29.54 -2.71
C ASN A 231 6.06 -29.96 -1.51
N GLN A 232 5.51 -30.60 -0.48
CA GLN A 232 6.24 -31.10 0.71
C GLN A 232 7.04 -30.01 1.45
N LEU A 233 6.55 -28.77 1.44
CA LEU A 233 7.24 -27.62 2.06
C LEU A 233 6.72 -27.26 3.48
N THR A 234 5.95 -28.12 4.13
CA THR A 234 5.34 -27.88 5.45
C THR A 234 6.38 -27.59 6.56
N LYS A 235 7.62 -28.09 6.41
CA LYS A 235 8.73 -27.80 7.34
C LYS A 235 9.32 -26.40 7.14
N PHE A 236 9.20 -25.83 5.94
CA PHE A 236 9.86 -24.58 5.53
C PHE A 236 8.90 -23.39 5.41
N VAL A 237 7.63 -23.63 5.10
CA VAL A 237 6.63 -22.58 4.82
C VAL A 237 5.48 -22.65 5.82
N LYS A 238 5.19 -21.53 6.47
CA LYS A 238 4.17 -21.42 7.52
C LYS A 238 3.17 -20.32 7.24
N LEU A 239 1.87 -20.67 7.14
CA LEU A 239 0.81 -19.68 7.20
C LEU A 239 0.54 -19.30 8.66
N LYS A 240 0.75 -18.03 9.00
CA LYS A 240 0.65 -17.49 10.37
C LYS A 240 -0.67 -16.74 10.64
N GLY A 241 -1.53 -16.59 9.62
CA GLY A 241 -2.80 -15.87 9.74
C GLY A 241 -2.61 -14.35 9.85
N PHE A 242 -3.58 -13.67 10.44
CA PHE A 242 -3.56 -12.21 10.57
C PHE A 242 -2.49 -11.74 11.58
N ILE A 243 -1.86 -10.63 11.28
CA ILE A 243 -0.89 -9.97 12.16
C ILE A 243 -1.32 -8.53 12.44
N ASN A 244 -1.30 -8.11 13.69
CA ASN A 244 -1.50 -6.72 14.09
C ASN A 244 -0.20 -5.89 13.96
N ASP A 245 -0.32 -4.56 14.02
CA ASP A 245 0.82 -3.68 13.76
C ASP A 245 1.95 -3.86 14.79
N LYS A 246 1.67 -4.14 16.07
CA LYS A 246 2.67 -4.37 17.10
C LYS A 246 3.52 -5.61 16.77
N LYS A 247 2.88 -6.76 16.50
CA LYS A 247 3.57 -8.00 16.12
C LYS A 247 4.25 -7.88 14.76
N LYS A 248 3.69 -7.08 13.83
CA LYS A 248 4.29 -6.82 12.52
C LYS A 248 5.69 -6.20 12.63
N HIS A 249 5.87 -5.26 13.57
CA HIS A 249 7.18 -4.68 13.87
C HIS A 249 8.21 -5.76 14.20
N ASP A 250 7.91 -6.62 15.20
CA ASP A 250 8.84 -7.66 15.67
C ASP A 250 9.18 -8.66 14.56
N VAL A 251 8.20 -9.05 13.77
CA VAL A 251 8.38 -10.00 12.68
C VAL A 251 9.24 -9.40 11.57
N LEU A 252 9.00 -8.14 11.17
CA LEU A 252 9.83 -7.44 10.18
C LEU A 252 11.25 -7.22 10.69
N MET A 253 11.45 -6.87 11.96
CA MET A 253 12.79 -6.73 12.54
C MET A 253 13.63 -8.00 12.40
N ASN A 254 13.00 -9.17 12.46
CA ASN A 254 13.64 -10.48 12.41
C ASN A 254 13.62 -11.14 11.02
N SER A 255 13.21 -10.43 9.97
CA SER A 255 13.15 -10.97 8.62
C SER A 255 14.31 -10.51 7.73
N ASP A 256 14.71 -11.33 6.76
CA ASP A 256 15.87 -11.11 5.89
C ASP A 256 15.49 -10.74 4.46
N LEU A 257 14.33 -11.21 3.98
CA LEU A 257 13.89 -11.03 2.62
C LEU A 257 12.35 -11.00 2.56
N PHE A 258 11.80 -9.99 1.91
CA PHE A 258 10.36 -9.87 1.69
C PHE A 258 9.98 -10.44 0.32
N LEU A 259 9.00 -11.34 0.28
CA LEU A 259 8.56 -12.02 -0.92
C LEU A 259 7.12 -11.64 -1.28
N MET A 260 6.92 -11.00 -2.41
CA MET A 260 5.59 -10.76 -2.99
C MET A 260 5.71 -10.44 -4.49
N PRO A 261 6.16 -11.38 -5.35
CA PRO A 261 6.28 -11.15 -6.78
C PRO A 261 4.89 -11.12 -7.42
N SER A 262 4.19 -9.99 -7.21
CA SER A 262 2.83 -9.82 -7.69
C SER A 262 2.77 -9.68 -9.21
N TYR A 263 1.67 -10.16 -9.79
CA TYR A 263 1.38 -10.11 -11.22
C TYR A 263 -0.09 -9.77 -11.45
N GLN A 264 -0.44 -9.44 -12.67
CA GLN A 264 -1.82 -9.14 -13.01
C GLN A 264 -2.65 -10.43 -13.13
N VAL A 265 -3.79 -10.47 -12.45
CA VAL A 265 -4.81 -11.50 -12.62
C VAL A 265 -6.12 -10.80 -12.96
N ASN A 266 -6.60 -11.01 -14.17
CA ASN A 266 -7.78 -10.31 -14.69
C ASN A 266 -7.65 -8.77 -14.55
N ASN A 267 -8.64 -8.14 -13.91
CA ASN A 267 -8.64 -6.70 -13.60
C ASN A 267 -8.05 -6.38 -12.21
N SER A 268 -7.12 -7.18 -11.71
CA SER A 268 -6.49 -6.98 -10.42
C SER A 268 -4.97 -6.92 -10.57
N ILE A 269 -4.37 -5.81 -10.18
CA ILE A 269 -2.94 -5.53 -10.26
C ILE A 269 -2.48 -4.79 -9.01
N GLU A 270 -1.18 -4.84 -8.71
CA GLU A 270 -0.62 -4.07 -7.61
C GLU A 270 -0.40 -2.60 -8.02
N GLY A 271 -1.15 -1.67 -7.42
CA GLY A 271 -1.04 -0.25 -7.75
C GLY A 271 0.24 0.41 -7.26
N PHE A 272 0.83 -0.10 -6.17
CA PHE A 272 2.11 0.34 -5.61
C PHE A 272 2.76 -0.75 -4.76
N GLY A 273 2.04 -1.27 -3.75
CA GLY A 273 2.52 -2.29 -2.82
C GLY A 273 3.11 -1.69 -1.53
N ILE A 274 2.24 -1.18 -0.65
CA ILE A 274 2.64 -0.60 0.65
C ILE A 274 3.50 -1.57 1.47
N SER A 275 3.24 -2.88 1.38
CA SER A 275 4.02 -3.89 2.08
C SER A 275 5.51 -3.90 1.72
N TYR A 276 5.88 -3.48 0.51
CA TYR A 276 7.30 -3.34 0.13
C TYR A 276 7.98 -2.20 0.90
N ILE A 277 7.29 -1.07 1.07
CA ILE A 277 7.84 0.06 1.83
C ILE A 277 7.80 -0.21 3.33
N GLU A 278 6.86 -1.03 3.82
CA GLU A 278 6.89 -1.57 5.18
C GLU A 278 8.18 -2.37 5.42
N ALA A 279 8.53 -3.27 4.49
CA ALA A 279 9.78 -4.04 4.55
C ALA A 279 11.02 -3.14 4.41
N ALA A 280 11.00 -2.20 3.45
CA ALA A 280 12.08 -1.26 3.20
C ALA A 280 12.41 -0.39 4.43
N LYS A 281 11.40 0.01 5.21
CA LYS A 281 11.58 0.71 6.49
C LYS A 281 12.53 -0.03 7.44
N TYR A 282 12.53 -1.36 7.41
CA TYR A 282 13.40 -2.21 8.24
C TYR A 282 14.68 -2.63 7.51
N GLY A 283 14.98 -2.07 6.34
CA GLY A 283 16.13 -2.46 5.54
C GLY A 283 16.06 -3.91 5.05
N ILE A 284 14.86 -4.39 4.74
CA ILE A 284 14.60 -5.69 4.16
C ILE A 284 14.45 -5.52 2.64
N PRO A 285 15.32 -6.11 1.82
CA PRO A 285 15.15 -6.09 0.39
C PRO A 285 13.95 -6.95 -0.02
N SER A 286 13.35 -6.65 -1.17
CA SER A 286 12.14 -7.34 -1.62
C SER A 286 12.36 -8.05 -2.96
N ILE A 287 11.70 -9.20 -3.13
CA ILE A 287 11.42 -9.77 -4.44
C ILE A 287 10.00 -9.35 -4.81
N SER A 288 9.86 -8.50 -5.83
CA SER A 288 8.59 -7.99 -6.34
C SER A 288 8.30 -8.49 -7.74
N GLY A 289 7.07 -8.28 -8.21
CA GLY A 289 6.70 -8.46 -9.61
C GLY A 289 7.28 -7.40 -10.54
N ILE A 290 6.85 -7.43 -11.79
CA ILE A 290 7.25 -6.47 -12.83
C ILE A 290 6.09 -5.61 -13.33
N GLU A 291 4.88 -5.90 -12.92
CA GLU A 291 3.65 -5.28 -13.40
C GLU A 291 3.05 -4.31 -12.38
N GLY A 292 2.33 -3.31 -12.89
CA GLY A 292 1.73 -2.28 -12.05
C GLY A 292 2.74 -1.30 -11.47
N GLY A 293 2.44 -0.76 -10.30
CA GLY A 293 3.25 0.27 -9.63
C GLY A 293 4.37 -0.26 -8.74
N VAL A 294 4.66 -1.56 -8.76
CA VAL A 294 5.65 -2.18 -7.87
C VAL A 294 7.08 -1.70 -8.11
N LYS A 295 7.38 -1.27 -9.35
CA LYS A 295 8.70 -0.74 -9.73
C LYS A 295 9.04 0.58 -9.04
N ASP A 296 8.03 1.33 -8.61
CA ASP A 296 8.23 2.56 -7.85
C ASP A 296 8.55 2.27 -6.38
N ALA A 297 8.09 1.13 -5.85
CA ALA A 297 8.36 0.72 -4.48
C ALA A 297 9.66 -0.09 -4.35
N VAL A 298 10.02 -0.87 -5.38
CA VAL A 298 11.22 -1.73 -5.39
C VAL A 298 12.03 -1.46 -6.66
N ILE A 299 13.20 -0.86 -6.50
CA ILE A 299 14.09 -0.54 -7.61
C ILE A 299 14.96 -1.76 -7.91
N ASN A 300 14.76 -2.35 -9.11
CA ASN A 300 15.44 -3.57 -9.53
C ASN A 300 16.96 -3.49 -9.41
N LYS A 301 17.59 -4.53 -8.85
CA LYS A 301 19.05 -4.63 -8.62
C LYS A 301 19.65 -3.50 -7.77
N LYS A 302 18.79 -2.68 -7.12
CA LYS A 302 19.21 -1.61 -6.23
C LYS A 302 18.64 -1.78 -4.82
N SER A 303 17.32 -1.82 -4.66
CA SER A 303 16.66 -2.04 -3.36
C SER A 303 15.97 -3.41 -3.25
N GLY A 304 16.09 -4.24 -4.28
CA GLY A 304 15.51 -5.57 -4.37
C GLY A 304 15.60 -6.12 -5.79
N TRP A 305 14.75 -7.10 -6.09
CA TRP A 305 14.66 -7.76 -7.39
C TRP A 305 13.23 -7.67 -7.93
N ASN A 306 13.11 -7.33 -9.21
CA ASN A 306 11.82 -7.40 -9.92
C ASN A 306 11.85 -8.60 -10.86
N VAL A 307 10.90 -9.49 -10.76
CA VAL A 307 10.82 -10.71 -11.58
C VAL A 307 9.38 -11.02 -11.95
N ASN A 308 9.16 -11.49 -13.18
CA ASN A 308 7.87 -12.08 -13.54
C ASN A 308 7.74 -13.44 -12.82
N PRO A 309 6.78 -13.63 -11.90
CA PRO A 309 6.65 -14.88 -11.17
C PRO A 309 6.24 -16.06 -12.06
N LEU A 310 5.69 -15.80 -13.24
CA LEU A 310 5.32 -16.83 -14.21
C LEU A 310 6.52 -17.31 -15.05
N ASP A 311 7.67 -16.62 -14.98
CA ASP A 311 8.94 -17.10 -15.53
C ASP A 311 9.68 -17.88 -14.44
N GLU A 312 9.37 -19.17 -14.34
CA GLU A 312 9.88 -20.06 -13.30
C GLU A 312 11.41 -20.05 -13.22
N LYS A 313 12.08 -20.16 -14.38
CA LYS A 313 13.55 -20.18 -14.43
C LYS A 313 14.17 -18.92 -13.84
N LYS A 314 13.63 -17.75 -14.20
CA LYS A 314 14.11 -16.47 -13.64
C LYS A 314 13.76 -16.32 -12.17
N LEU A 315 12.57 -16.75 -11.75
CA LEU A 315 12.16 -16.70 -10.35
C LEU A 315 13.08 -17.57 -9.49
N VAL A 316 13.36 -18.81 -9.90
CA VAL A 316 14.30 -19.71 -9.23
C VAL A 316 15.68 -19.07 -9.11
N LYS A 317 16.23 -18.52 -10.20
CA LYS A 317 17.55 -17.84 -10.20
C LYS A 317 17.59 -16.64 -9.26
N VAL A 318 16.53 -15.83 -9.23
CA VAL A 318 16.43 -14.67 -8.33
C VAL A 318 16.35 -15.12 -6.89
N LEU A 319 15.52 -16.12 -6.56
CA LEU A 319 15.41 -16.69 -5.22
C LEU A 319 16.73 -17.29 -4.75
N PHE A 320 17.39 -18.09 -5.60
CA PHE A 320 18.71 -18.65 -5.30
C PHE A 320 19.70 -17.54 -4.90
N THR A 321 19.83 -16.53 -5.76
CA THR A 321 20.74 -15.41 -5.51
C THR A 321 20.37 -14.66 -4.21
N ALA A 322 19.07 -14.40 -4.01
CA ALA A 322 18.62 -13.66 -2.84
C ALA A 322 18.78 -14.44 -1.53
N ILE A 323 18.68 -15.78 -1.55
CA ILE A 323 18.85 -16.63 -0.37
C ILE A 323 20.34 -16.88 -0.08
N THR A 324 21.18 -17.10 -1.09
CA THR A 324 22.57 -17.50 -0.89
C THR A 324 23.53 -16.33 -0.76
N ASN A 325 23.29 -15.21 -1.46
CA ASN A 325 24.20 -14.06 -1.46
C ASN A 325 23.86 -13.05 -0.34
N HIS A 326 24.44 -13.26 0.85
CA HIS A 326 24.27 -12.39 2.02
C HIS A 326 24.72 -10.94 1.75
N THR A 327 25.87 -10.74 1.10
CA THR A 327 26.43 -9.41 0.83
C THR A 327 25.49 -8.58 -0.07
N LEU A 328 24.96 -9.21 -1.11
CA LEU A 328 24.00 -8.54 -2.01
C LEU A 328 22.69 -8.23 -1.29
N ARG A 329 22.19 -9.16 -0.49
CA ARG A 329 20.98 -8.97 0.31
C ARG A 329 21.14 -7.81 1.29
N LYS A 330 22.29 -7.73 1.99
CA LYS A 330 22.61 -6.62 2.91
C LYS A 330 22.63 -5.29 2.17
N ARG A 331 23.38 -5.19 1.08
CA ARG A 331 23.47 -3.96 0.25
C ARG A 331 22.09 -3.50 -0.25
N PHE A 332 21.27 -4.42 -0.76
CA PHE A 332 19.93 -4.05 -1.24
C PHE A 332 19.01 -3.64 -0.08
N GLY A 333 19.15 -4.25 1.08
CA GLY A 333 18.42 -3.84 2.28
C GLY A 333 18.78 -2.42 2.75
N GLU A 334 20.06 -2.07 2.75
CA GLU A 334 20.54 -0.72 3.06
C GLU A 334 19.98 0.30 2.06
N ASN A 335 20.03 -0.01 0.78
CA ASN A 335 19.44 0.83 -0.27
C ASN A 335 17.92 0.96 -0.15
N ALA A 336 17.21 -0.13 0.21
CA ALA A 336 15.78 -0.10 0.46
C ALA A 336 15.44 0.84 1.63
N ARG A 337 16.22 0.79 2.72
CA ARG A 337 16.07 1.69 3.86
C ARG A 337 16.33 3.15 3.48
N LYS A 338 17.37 3.40 2.70
CA LYS A 338 17.69 4.74 2.18
C LYS A 338 16.53 5.29 1.34
N LEU A 339 16.03 4.48 0.39
CA LEU A 339 14.88 4.83 -0.45
C LEU A 339 13.63 5.14 0.41
N PHE A 340 13.37 4.34 1.46
CA PHE A 340 12.27 4.61 2.38
C PHE A 340 12.40 5.99 3.04
N VAL A 341 13.57 6.31 3.58
CA VAL A 341 13.81 7.58 4.28
C VAL A 341 13.69 8.78 3.33
N GLU A 342 14.20 8.66 2.12
CA GLU A 342 14.24 9.74 1.14
C GLU A 342 12.89 10.01 0.47
N GLU A 343 12.10 8.95 0.20
CA GLU A 343 10.90 9.06 -0.63
C GLU A 343 9.58 8.70 0.09
N PHE A 344 9.61 7.74 1.03
CA PHE A 344 8.38 7.16 1.60
C PHE A 344 8.16 7.50 3.07
N ALA A 345 9.14 8.09 3.73
CA ALA A 345 8.97 8.55 5.11
C ALA A 345 7.79 9.54 5.20
N SER A 346 7.00 9.37 6.23
CA SER A 346 5.73 10.08 6.41
C SER A 346 5.88 11.61 6.36
N GLU A 347 6.96 12.17 6.94
CA GLU A 347 7.22 13.62 6.87
C GLU A 347 7.50 14.11 5.44
N LYS A 348 8.22 13.30 4.64
CA LYS A 348 8.51 13.63 3.24
C LYS A 348 7.25 13.62 2.39
N VAL A 349 6.46 12.54 2.51
CA VAL A 349 5.20 12.37 1.78
C VAL A 349 4.21 13.47 2.16
N PHE A 350 4.05 13.74 3.47
CA PHE A 350 3.18 14.78 3.97
C PHE A 350 3.64 16.17 3.54
N GLY A 351 4.95 16.45 3.53
CA GLY A 351 5.52 17.70 3.03
C GLY A 351 5.19 17.96 1.56
N LYS A 352 5.32 16.92 0.69
CA LYS A 352 4.93 16.99 -0.72
C LYS A 352 3.42 17.31 -0.86
N LEU A 353 2.56 16.65 -0.09
CA LEU A 353 1.12 16.88 -0.11
C LEU A 353 0.76 18.29 0.42
N MET A 354 1.43 18.75 1.46
CA MET A 354 1.25 20.09 2.00
C MET A 354 1.62 21.20 1.00
N GLY A 355 2.64 20.98 0.17
CA GLY A 355 2.97 21.89 -0.93
C GLY A 355 1.80 22.08 -1.89
N ILE A 356 1.06 20.98 -2.19
CA ILE A 356 -0.14 21.05 -3.04
C ILE A 356 -1.30 21.73 -2.29
N VAL A 357 -1.52 21.40 -1.02
CA VAL A 357 -2.60 22.00 -0.22
C VAL A 357 -2.44 23.52 -0.14
N LYS A 358 -1.23 24.03 0.01
CA LYS A 358 -0.92 25.45 0.17
C LYS A 358 -0.75 26.21 -1.15
N SER A 359 -0.50 25.55 -2.29
CA SER A 359 -0.37 26.25 -3.58
C SER A 359 -1.66 27.01 -3.91
N SER A 360 -1.53 28.21 -4.45
CA SER A 360 -2.67 28.99 -4.95
C SER A 360 -3.43 28.18 -6.01
N PHE A 361 -4.73 28.50 -6.17
CA PHE A 361 -5.56 27.93 -7.22
C PHE A 361 -4.98 28.19 -8.59
#